data_11a8e6c0badc643e1718193afc6eccfb
#
_entry.id   11a8e6c0badc643e1718193afc6eccfb
#
_cell.length_a   1.000
_cell.length_b   1.000
_cell.length_c   1.000
_cell.angle_alpha   90.00
_cell.angle_beta   90.00
_cell.angle_gamma   90.00
#
_symmetry.space_group_name_H-M   'P 1'
#
loop_
_entity.id
_entity.type
_entity.pdbx_description
1 polymer ?
#
loop_
_entity_poly.entity_id
_entity_poly.type
_entity_poly.pdbx_seq_one_letter_code
_entity_poly.pdbx_strand_id
1 'polypeptide(L)'
;MEVMGTAAEMYHEGRRLHMKFGDVATIKVPCTREGLSVCKQLSDDGIKVNVTLIFCASQAVLAAKAGATYVSPFVGRLDDQSVAGLEVVRSISELYRIHGIRTQVLSASIRSVQRAIRSWYNGAEICTMPPKVFDQMYDHILTDKGMEIFENDWKGVQK
;
A
#
# COMPACT_ATOMS: atom_id res chain seq x y z
N MET A 1 -11.22 -3.34 -2.80
CA MET A 1 -12.17 -3.17 -3.94
C MET A 1 -12.37 -1.68 -4.16
N GLU A 2 -12.13 -1.20 -5.37
CA GLU A 2 -12.18 0.23 -5.70
C GLU A 2 -13.58 0.62 -6.18
N VAL A 3 -14.10 1.73 -5.65
CA VAL A 3 -15.40 2.29 -6.02
C VAL A 3 -15.21 3.67 -6.64
N MET A 4 -16.03 3.98 -7.65
CA MET A 4 -15.94 5.20 -8.45
C MET A 4 -17.35 5.78 -8.66
N GLY A 5 -17.43 7.03 -9.06
CA GLY A 5 -18.68 7.74 -9.34
C GLY A 5 -18.96 8.87 -8.37
N THR A 6 -20.23 9.22 -8.21
CA THR A 6 -20.68 10.20 -7.22
C THR A 6 -20.49 9.69 -5.79
N ALA A 7 -20.52 10.58 -4.80
CA ALA A 7 -20.41 10.17 -3.40
C ALA A 7 -21.48 9.13 -3.01
N ALA A 8 -22.71 9.31 -3.48
CA ALA A 8 -23.80 8.36 -3.20
C ALA A 8 -23.54 6.99 -3.82
N GLU A 9 -23.11 6.93 -5.08
CA GLU A 9 -22.76 5.67 -5.77
C GLU A 9 -21.62 4.95 -5.07
N MET A 10 -20.53 5.66 -4.74
CA MET A 10 -19.38 5.08 -4.03
C MET A 10 -19.77 4.54 -2.65
N TYR A 11 -20.62 5.23 -1.90
CA TYR A 11 -21.07 4.80 -0.59
C TYR A 11 -21.94 3.55 -0.68
N HIS A 12 -22.94 3.56 -1.55
CA HIS A 12 -23.85 2.41 -1.72
C HIS A 12 -23.11 1.16 -2.20
N GLU A 13 -22.21 1.31 -3.17
CA GLU A 13 -21.39 0.21 -3.66
C GLU A 13 -20.43 -0.30 -2.60
N GLY A 14 -19.80 0.60 -1.84
CA GLY A 14 -18.92 0.23 -0.73
C GLY A 14 -19.64 -0.62 0.32
N ARG A 15 -20.85 -0.22 0.73
CA ARG A 15 -21.68 -1.00 1.65
C ARG A 15 -22.12 -2.34 1.06
N ARG A 16 -22.52 -2.35 -0.21
CA ARG A 16 -22.89 -3.59 -0.91
C ARG A 16 -21.74 -4.61 -0.92
N LEU A 17 -20.53 -4.13 -1.21
CA LEU A 17 -19.32 -4.96 -1.20
C LEU A 17 -19.00 -5.47 0.21
N HIS A 18 -19.10 -4.62 1.23
CA HIS A 18 -18.91 -5.05 2.61
C HIS A 18 -19.95 -6.09 3.04
N MET A 19 -21.24 -5.89 2.73
CA MET A 19 -22.28 -6.90 3.02
C MET A 19 -22.00 -8.25 2.34
N LYS A 20 -21.42 -8.24 1.13
CA LYS A 20 -21.09 -9.46 0.39
C LYS A 20 -19.87 -10.20 0.93
N PHE A 21 -18.84 -9.48 1.36
CA PHE A 21 -17.53 -10.05 1.67
C PHE A 21 -17.14 -9.92 3.16
N GLY A 22 -17.93 -9.21 3.96
CA GLY A 22 -17.66 -9.03 5.40
C GLY A 22 -16.37 -8.28 5.70
N ASP A 23 -15.79 -8.59 6.84
CA ASP A 23 -14.61 -7.90 7.41
C ASP A 23 -13.30 -8.05 6.61
N VAL A 24 -13.27 -8.97 5.64
CA VAL A 24 -12.13 -9.08 4.72
C VAL A 24 -12.14 -8.02 3.62
N ALA A 25 -13.30 -7.33 3.44
CA ALA A 25 -13.42 -6.26 2.47
C ALA A 25 -12.75 -4.97 2.98
N THR A 26 -11.93 -4.37 2.14
CA THR A 26 -11.48 -2.98 2.28
C THR A 26 -11.93 -2.20 1.07
N ILE A 27 -12.70 -1.13 1.29
CA ILE A 27 -13.24 -0.29 0.22
C ILE A 27 -12.20 0.78 -0.14
N LYS A 28 -11.90 0.91 -1.43
CA LYS A 28 -10.91 1.85 -1.91
C LYS A 28 -11.59 3.03 -2.59
N VAL A 29 -11.33 4.23 -2.09
CA VAL A 29 -11.91 5.50 -2.59
C VAL A 29 -10.80 6.47 -2.99
N PRO A 30 -11.00 7.34 -4.00
CA PRO A 30 -10.00 8.33 -4.40
C PRO A 30 -9.88 9.45 -3.36
N CYS A 31 -8.70 10.09 -3.31
CA CYS A 31 -8.46 11.26 -2.46
C CYS A 31 -9.05 12.54 -3.09
N THR A 32 -10.37 12.61 -3.15
CA THR A 32 -11.17 13.78 -3.57
C THR A 32 -12.07 14.22 -2.41
N ARG A 33 -12.74 15.37 -2.54
CA ARG A 33 -13.71 15.83 -1.52
C ARG A 33 -14.82 14.78 -1.33
N GLU A 34 -15.37 14.27 -2.43
CA GLU A 34 -16.41 13.24 -2.45
C GLU A 34 -15.88 11.92 -1.86
N GLY A 35 -14.69 11.48 -2.28
CA GLY A 35 -14.07 10.25 -1.77
C GLY A 35 -13.77 10.31 -0.28
N LEU A 36 -13.31 11.47 0.25
CA LEU A 36 -13.09 11.65 1.69
C LEU A 36 -14.41 11.71 2.49
N SER A 37 -15.47 12.30 1.92
CA SER A 37 -16.82 12.25 2.51
C SER A 37 -17.33 10.82 2.62
N VAL A 38 -17.15 10.01 1.57
CA VAL A 38 -17.49 8.57 1.56
C VAL A 38 -16.62 7.79 2.53
N CYS A 39 -15.31 8.09 2.59
CA CYS A 39 -14.41 7.49 3.57
C CYS A 39 -14.92 7.68 4.99
N LYS A 40 -15.34 8.91 5.34
CA LYS A 40 -15.89 9.21 6.67
C LYS A 40 -17.15 8.39 6.95
N GLN A 41 -18.11 8.36 6.02
CA GLN A 41 -19.36 7.62 6.20
C GLN A 41 -19.13 6.10 6.36
N LEU A 42 -18.31 5.49 5.48
CA LEU A 42 -17.99 4.08 5.56
C LEU A 42 -17.21 3.73 6.85
N SER A 43 -16.28 4.61 7.26
CA SER A 43 -15.55 4.43 8.51
C SER A 43 -16.45 4.52 9.75
N ASP A 44 -17.44 5.41 9.75
CA ASP A 44 -18.44 5.51 10.82
C ASP A 44 -19.34 4.25 10.87
N ASP A 45 -19.58 3.61 9.74
CA ASP A 45 -20.25 2.30 9.64
C ASP A 45 -19.35 1.11 10.05
N GLY A 46 -18.09 1.36 10.47
CA GLY A 46 -17.12 0.34 10.83
C GLY A 46 -16.46 -0.37 9.65
N ILE A 47 -16.62 0.13 8.44
CA ILE A 47 -16.09 -0.46 7.19
C ILE A 47 -14.66 0.05 6.96
N LYS A 48 -13.73 -0.87 6.69
CA LYS A 48 -12.33 -0.52 6.37
C LYS A 48 -12.24 0.22 5.04
N VAL A 49 -11.54 1.36 5.06
CA VAL A 49 -11.35 2.20 3.87
C VAL A 49 -9.88 2.42 3.57
N ASN A 50 -9.52 2.28 2.30
CA ASN A 50 -8.23 2.66 1.74
C ASN A 50 -8.41 3.90 0.85
N VAL A 51 -7.85 5.03 1.28
CA VAL A 51 -7.84 6.24 0.44
C VAL A 51 -6.66 6.18 -0.51
N THR A 52 -6.98 6.13 -1.81
CA THR A 52 -5.99 5.99 -2.90
C THR A 52 -5.70 7.31 -3.59
N LEU A 53 -4.72 7.29 -4.52
CA LEU A 53 -4.25 8.48 -5.25
C LEU A 53 -3.72 9.56 -4.32
N ILE A 54 -2.91 9.14 -3.35
CA ILE A 54 -2.18 10.04 -2.45
C ILE A 54 -0.85 10.41 -3.12
N PHE A 55 -0.58 11.71 -3.23
CA PHE A 55 0.63 12.25 -3.85
C PHE A 55 1.39 13.23 -2.94
N CYS A 56 0.85 13.57 -1.77
CA CYS A 56 1.50 14.43 -0.78
C CYS A 56 1.00 14.16 0.65
N ALA A 57 1.77 14.60 1.63
CA ALA A 57 1.45 14.38 3.05
C ALA A 57 0.15 15.08 3.48
N SER A 58 -0.19 16.24 2.93
CA SER A 58 -1.44 16.94 3.25
C SER A 58 -2.69 16.11 2.89
N GLN A 59 -2.68 15.41 1.75
CA GLN A 59 -3.76 14.49 1.38
C GLN A 59 -3.87 13.33 2.37
N ALA A 60 -2.74 12.77 2.80
CA ALA A 60 -2.71 11.70 3.79
C ALA A 60 -3.28 12.14 5.15
N VAL A 61 -2.98 13.37 5.59
CA VAL A 61 -3.58 13.94 6.82
C VAL A 61 -5.10 14.04 6.70
N LEU A 62 -5.61 14.54 5.58
CA LEU A 62 -7.06 14.64 5.34
C LEU A 62 -7.71 13.25 5.35
N ALA A 63 -7.09 12.26 4.70
CA ALA A 63 -7.58 10.88 4.69
C ALA A 63 -7.61 10.27 6.10
N ALA A 64 -6.56 10.45 6.89
CA ALA A 64 -6.53 9.99 8.27
C ALA A 64 -7.63 10.64 9.12
N LYS A 65 -7.87 11.96 8.96
CA LYS A 65 -8.94 12.67 9.66
C LYS A 65 -10.34 12.22 9.21
N ALA A 66 -10.48 11.74 7.98
CA ALA A 66 -11.72 11.10 7.50
C ALA A 66 -11.92 9.67 8.00
N GLY A 67 -10.99 9.11 8.78
CA GLY A 67 -11.10 7.77 9.36
C GLY A 67 -10.55 6.65 8.46
N ALA A 68 -9.70 6.97 7.48
CA ALA A 68 -9.09 5.95 6.63
C ALA A 68 -8.33 4.90 7.43
N THR A 69 -8.54 3.62 7.12
CA THR A 69 -7.73 2.51 7.65
C THR A 69 -6.36 2.49 6.98
N TYR A 70 -6.34 2.75 5.67
CA TYR A 70 -5.12 2.80 4.86
C TYR A 70 -5.08 4.05 3.98
N VAL A 71 -3.87 4.52 3.70
CA VAL A 71 -3.60 5.51 2.65
C VAL A 71 -2.61 4.94 1.65
N SER A 72 -2.84 5.17 0.35
CA SER A 72 -1.98 4.63 -0.71
C SER A 72 -1.22 5.75 -1.43
N PRO A 73 -0.01 6.13 -0.97
CA PRO A 73 0.89 7.00 -1.74
C PRO A 73 1.43 6.26 -2.98
N PHE A 74 1.38 6.93 -4.13
CA PHE A 74 1.72 6.34 -5.42
C PHE A 74 3.17 6.65 -5.81
N VAL A 75 4.12 5.90 -5.26
CA VAL A 75 5.57 6.09 -5.43
C VAL A 75 5.96 6.14 -6.92
N GLY A 76 5.62 5.13 -7.69
CA GLY A 76 6.04 5.06 -9.09
C GLY A 76 5.47 6.19 -9.96
N ARG A 77 4.24 6.66 -9.71
CA ARG A 77 3.68 7.80 -10.44
C ARG A 77 4.35 9.13 -10.07
N LEU A 78 4.77 9.28 -8.82
CA LEU A 78 5.55 10.45 -8.39
C LEU A 78 6.93 10.44 -9.06
N ASP A 79 7.59 9.28 -9.08
CA ASP A 79 8.89 9.13 -9.75
C ASP A 79 8.80 9.47 -11.26
N ASP A 80 7.70 9.11 -11.94
CA ASP A 80 7.44 9.48 -13.33
C ASP A 80 7.38 11.00 -13.57
N GLN A 81 7.02 11.75 -12.53
CA GLN A 81 6.97 13.21 -12.54
C GLN A 81 8.22 13.86 -11.96
N SER A 82 9.31 13.11 -11.81
CA SER A 82 10.55 13.55 -11.18
C SER A 82 10.39 14.05 -9.73
N VAL A 83 9.37 13.54 -9.03
CA VAL A 83 9.14 13.78 -7.60
C VAL A 83 9.59 12.55 -6.83
N ALA A 84 10.34 12.75 -5.74
CA ALA A 84 10.85 11.66 -4.93
C ALA A 84 9.71 10.94 -4.15
N GLY A 85 9.06 9.95 -4.76
CA GLY A 85 7.91 9.26 -4.20
C GLY A 85 8.17 8.62 -2.83
N LEU A 86 9.39 8.11 -2.59
CA LEU A 86 9.78 7.54 -1.31
C LEU A 86 9.88 8.59 -0.18
N GLU A 87 10.21 9.85 -0.48
CA GLU A 87 10.20 10.93 0.51
C GLU A 87 8.76 11.29 0.94
N VAL A 88 7.80 11.14 0.04
CA VAL A 88 6.38 11.29 0.39
C VAL A 88 5.94 10.19 1.36
N VAL A 89 6.34 8.93 1.11
CA VAL A 89 6.10 7.81 2.03
C VAL A 89 6.69 8.10 3.40
N ARG A 90 7.97 8.50 3.45
CA ARG A 90 8.67 8.83 4.70
C ARG A 90 7.96 9.95 5.46
N SER A 91 7.62 11.04 4.76
CA SER A 91 6.96 12.19 5.38
C SER A 91 5.60 11.83 5.98
N ILE A 92 4.82 10.98 5.31
CA ILE A 92 3.52 10.50 5.83
C ILE A 92 3.74 9.62 7.06
N SER A 93 4.62 8.63 6.97
CA SER A 93 4.88 7.66 8.05
C SER A 93 5.42 8.36 9.30
N GLU A 94 6.34 9.30 9.14
CA GLU A 94 6.89 10.08 10.24
C GLU A 94 5.84 10.97 10.91
N LEU A 95 5.02 11.65 10.12
CA LEU A 95 3.91 12.48 10.60
C LEU A 95 2.89 11.63 11.38
N TYR A 96 2.52 10.46 10.86
CA TYR A 96 1.59 9.56 11.52
C TYR A 96 2.16 9.04 12.85
N ARG A 97 3.43 8.69 12.88
CA ARG A 97 4.14 8.26 14.09
C ARG A 97 4.17 9.36 15.15
N ILE A 98 4.53 10.60 14.77
CA ILE A 98 4.63 11.75 15.71
C ILE A 98 3.28 12.05 16.36
N HIS A 99 2.19 11.95 15.60
CA HIS A 99 0.85 12.29 16.06
C HIS A 99 0.01 11.09 16.54
N GLY A 100 0.60 9.90 16.62
CA GLY A 100 -0.10 8.68 17.05
C GLY A 100 -1.29 8.32 16.15
N ILE A 101 -1.21 8.63 14.86
CA ILE A 101 -2.26 8.31 13.87
C ILE A 101 -2.19 6.82 13.55
N ARG A 102 -3.33 6.12 13.66
CA ARG A 102 -3.41 4.67 13.44
C ARG A 102 -3.62 4.24 11.99
N THR A 103 -3.89 5.19 11.09
CA THR A 103 -3.98 4.93 9.65
C THR A 103 -2.65 4.39 9.14
N GLN A 104 -2.67 3.26 8.43
CA GLN A 104 -1.47 2.61 7.91
C GLN A 104 -1.11 3.12 6.51
N VAL A 105 0.18 3.18 6.24
CA VAL A 105 0.71 3.60 4.93
C VAL A 105 0.92 2.37 4.06
N LEU A 106 0.15 2.29 2.97
CA LEU A 106 0.23 1.26 1.95
C LEU A 106 0.92 1.82 0.72
N SER A 107 2.24 1.65 0.63
CA SER A 107 3.01 2.12 -0.52
C SER A 107 2.56 1.43 -1.80
N ALA A 108 2.20 2.20 -2.82
CA ALA A 108 1.59 1.73 -4.05
C ALA A 108 2.34 2.17 -5.32
N SER A 109 1.96 1.60 -6.47
CA SER A 109 2.64 1.86 -7.75
C SER A 109 4.12 1.48 -7.72
N ILE A 110 4.45 0.40 -7.03
CA ILE A 110 5.83 -0.10 -6.90
C ILE A 110 6.23 -0.84 -8.18
N ARG A 111 7.42 -0.54 -8.70
CA ARG A 111 7.89 -1.04 -10.01
C ARG A 111 9.22 -1.79 -9.95
N SER A 112 9.85 -1.89 -8.79
CA SER A 112 11.09 -2.64 -8.59
C SER A 112 11.24 -3.11 -7.16
N VAL A 113 12.03 -4.17 -6.96
CA VAL A 113 12.40 -4.69 -5.63
C VAL A 113 13.01 -3.60 -4.76
N GLN A 114 13.92 -2.79 -5.32
CA GLN A 114 14.54 -1.70 -4.59
C GLN A 114 13.50 -0.71 -4.04
N ARG A 115 12.47 -0.35 -4.84
CA ARG A 115 11.41 0.55 -4.39
C ARG A 115 10.54 -0.10 -3.32
N ALA A 116 10.27 -1.40 -3.40
CA ALA A 116 9.55 -2.14 -2.36
C ALA A 116 10.30 -2.08 -1.03
N ILE A 117 11.55 -2.49 -0.99
CA ILE A 117 12.39 -2.50 0.21
C ILE A 117 12.54 -1.09 0.80
N ARG A 118 12.79 -0.09 -0.07
CA ARG A 118 12.91 1.30 0.37
C ARG A 118 11.59 1.89 0.89
N SER A 119 10.42 1.40 0.42
CA SER A 119 9.12 1.78 0.98
C SER A 119 8.98 1.34 2.44
N TRP A 120 9.30 0.09 2.75
CA TRP A 120 9.30 -0.40 4.14
C TRP A 120 10.34 0.33 5.00
N TYR A 121 11.53 0.54 4.47
CA TYR A 121 12.58 1.29 5.17
C TYR A 121 12.14 2.74 5.50
N ASN A 122 11.31 3.36 4.67
CA ASN A 122 10.73 4.68 4.90
C ASN A 122 9.42 4.63 5.73
N GLY A 123 9.09 3.50 6.33
CA GLY A 123 8.02 3.37 7.32
C GLY A 123 6.65 2.99 6.77
N ALA A 124 6.53 2.57 5.50
CA ALA A 124 5.29 1.96 5.03
C ALA A 124 5.08 0.62 5.72
N GLU A 125 3.88 0.35 6.25
CA GLU A 125 3.53 -0.93 6.85
C GLU A 125 3.20 -1.98 5.78
N ILE A 126 2.69 -1.52 4.63
CA ILE A 126 2.25 -2.39 3.54
C ILE A 126 2.84 -1.90 2.22
N CYS A 127 3.16 -2.83 1.34
CA CYS A 127 3.64 -2.55 0.00
C CYS A 127 2.85 -3.39 -1.01
N THR A 128 2.18 -2.74 -1.97
CA THR A 128 1.54 -3.44 -3.08
C THR A 128 2.40 -3.33 -4.34
N MET A 129 2.64 -4.48 -4.97
CA MET A 129 3.51 -4.57 -6.14
C MET A 129 2.98 -5.58 -7.16
N PRO A 130 3.36 -5.46 -8.44
CA PRO A 130 3.05 -6.47 -9.45
C PRO A 130 3.71 -7.82 -9.11
N PRO A 131 3.10 -8.97 -9.50
CA PRO A 131 3.68 -10.31 -9.29
C PRO A 131 5.13 -10.41 -9.76
N LYS A 132 5.45 -9.85 -10.92
CA LYS A 132 6.82 -9.82 -11.44
C LYS A 132 7.84 -9.19 -10.48
N VAL A 133 7.46 -8.13 -9.77
CA VAL A 133 8.36 -7.49 -8.78
C VAL A 133 8.50 -8.38 -7.55
N PHE A 134 7.41 -9.03 -7.14
CA PHE A 134 7.45 -9.98 -6.04
C PHE A 134 8.34 -11.19 -6.35
N ASP A 135 8.20 -11.78 -7.54
CA ASP A 135 9.03 -12.91 -7.98
C ASP A 135 10.53 -12.54 -7.98
N GLN A 136 10.87 -11.33 -8.45
CA GLN A 136 12.24 -10.81 -8.43
C GLN A 136 12.84 -10.68 -7.02
N MET A 137 12.06 -10.70 -5.96
CA MET A 137 12.58 -10.66 -4.58
C MET A 137 13.30 -11.94 -4.17
N TYR A 138 13.08 -13.04 -4.88
CA TYR A 138 13.78 -14.31 -4.68
C TYR A 138 15.12 -14.36 -5.42
N ASP A 139 15.30 -13.55 -6.46
CA ASP A 139 16.44 -13.64 -7.37
C ASP A 139 17.70 -13.06 -6.73
N HIS A 140 18.69 -13.93 -6.47
CA HIS A 140 19.99 -13.46 -6.00
C HIS A 140 21.10 -14.45 -6.42
N ILE A 141 22.04 -13.96 -7.22
CA ILE A 141 23.13 -14.80 -7.78
C ILE A 141 23.95 -15.56 -6.72
N LEU A 142 24.10 -15.01 -5.52
CA LEU A 142 24.83 -15.70 -4.43
C LEU A 142 23.99 -16.81 -3.82
N THR A 143 22.67 -16.73 -3.85
CA THR A 143 21.78 -17.81 -3.44
C THR A 143 21.93 -18.98 -4.41
N ASP A 144 21.91 -18.72 -5.71
CA ASP A 144 22.05 -19.75 -6.75
C ASP A 144 23.41 -20.46 -6.64
N LYS A 145 24.49 -19.67 -6.52
CA LYS A 145 25.85 -20.24 -6.30
C LYS A 145 25.95 -21.00 -5.00
N GLY A 146 25.32 -20.54 -3.93
CA GLY A 146 25.29 -21.26 -2.66
C GLY A 146 24.56 -22.59 -2.75
N MET A 147 23.46 -22.65 -3.48
CA MET A 147 22.73 -23.90 -3.74
C MET A 147 23.58 -24.90 -4.55
N GLU A 148 24.30 -24.45 -5.59
CA GLU A 148 25.22 -25.28 -6.34
C GLU A 148 26.32 -25.90 -5.44
N ILE A 149 26.88 -25.13 -4.51
CA ILE A 149 27.89 -25.63 -3.54
C ILE A 149 27.24 -26.67 -2.63
N PHE A 150 26.09 -26.38 -2.04
CA PHE A 150 25.38 -27.31 -1.15
C PHE A 150 25.03 -28.64 -1.85
N GLU A 151 24.57 -28.56 -3.09
CA GLU A 151 24.29 -29.80 -3.88
C GLU A 151 25.53 -30.63 -4.13
N ASN A 152 26.68 -30.01 -4.41
CA ASN A 152 27.95 -30.74 -4.61
C ASN A 152 28.44 -31.39 -3.32
N ASP A 153 28.39 -30.66 -2.19
CA ASP A 153 28.75 -31.18 -0.87
C ASP A 153 27.86 -32.38 -0.50
N TRP A 154 26.53 -32.25 -0.73
CA TRP A 154 25.56 -33.29 -0.44
C TRP A 154 25.85 -34.60 -1.23
N LYS A 155 26.18 -34.50 -2.53
CA LYS A 155 26.59 -35.65 -3.36
C LYS A 155 27.85 -36.29 -2.86
N GLY A 156 28.75 -35.55 -2.22
CA GLY A 156 29.96 -36.03 -1.59
C GLY A 156 29.72 -36.85 -0.31
N VAL A 157 28.70 -36.52 0.45
CA VAL A 157 28.34 -37.22 1.71
C VAL A 157 27.58 -38.53 1.45
N GLN A 158 26.90 -38.68 0.31
CA GLN A 158 26.13 -39.87 -0.03
C GLN A 158 26.97 -41.01 -0.62
N LYS A 159 28.29 -40.83 -0.77
CA LYS A 159 29.25 -41.87 -1.18
C LYS A 159 29.94 -42.50 0.02
#